data_9a218a0590ccb5ef3e0852e2597b534c
#
_entry.id   9a218a0590ccb5ef3e0852e2597b534c
#
_cell.length_a   1.000
_cell.length_b   1.000
_cell.length_c   1.000
_cell.angle_alpha   90.00
_cell.angle_beta   90.00
_cell.angle_gamma   90.00
#
_symmetry.space_group_name_H-M   'P 1'
#
loop_
_entity.id
_entity.type
_entity.pdbx_description
1 polymer ?
#
loop_
_entity_poly.entity_id
_entity_poly.type
_entity_poly.pdbx_seq_one_letter_code
_entity_poly.pdbx_strand_id
1 'polypeptide(L)'
;MDKTINTKLPEISIDKSIEIISFSTFYIYNFVSSYDGRFEAHKQLELIYVAEGEHAVINNGKEYILKKGQAFLHSPFSTHKDKTVKDNSKVYITSFSCVSNDLPILFDKVISFNKEEQFIINEVFEYAAKYLYLEDIYTYYSGKNPVMNKNVPYGIFQIMKNKMELLFINLISSYSQNNKNEDTLTSGDKLTNDIINILNRMKSNKFSLDLIADELNYSKNYICRHFKLNVGCTISQFFYDLKIAEAKKLIIETDNSINQISDLLNFETVQYF
;
A
#
# COMPACT_ATOMS: atom_id res chain seq x y z
N MET A 1 -20.11 -53.45 -1.33
CA MET A 1 -20.39 -52.05 -1.74
C MET A 1 -20.05 -51.15 -0.54
N ASP A 2 -18.85 -50.61 -0.57
CA ASP A 2 -18.43 -49.65 0.46
C ASP A 2 -19.24 -48.34 0.33
N LYS A 3 -19.97 -47.97 1.37
CA LYS A 3 -20.66 -46.71 1.40
C LYS A 3 -19.61 -45.62 1.68
N THR A 4 -19.26 -44.88 0.66
CA THR A 4 -18.44 -43.64 0.82
C THR A 4 -19.23 -42.69 1.73
N ILE A 5 -18.74 -42.45 2.95
CA ILE A 5 -19.30 -41.47 3.87
C ILE A 5 -18.84 -40.08 3.41
N ASN A 6 -19.77 -39.29 2.93
CA ASN A 6 -19.50 -37.90 2.55
C ASN A 6 -19.46 -37.04 3.85
N THR A 7 -18.28 -36.95 4.46
CA THR A 7 -18.07 -36.11 5.65
C THR A 7 -17.75 -34.68 5.20
N LYS A 8 -18.65 -33.74 5.51
CA LYS A 8 -18.37 -32.31 5.36
C LYS A 8 -17.38 -31.91 6.46
N LEU A 9 -16.15 -31.55 6.06
CA LEU A 9 -15.14 -31.03 6.98
C LEU A 9 -15.52 -29.60 7.41
N PRO A 10 -15.23 -29.21 8.66
CA PRO A 10 -15.37 -27.82 9.08
C PRO A 10 -14.37 -26.93 8.34
N GLU A 11 -14.83 -25.80 7.84
CA GLU A 11 -14.04 -24.81 7.15
C GLU A 11 -13.91 -23.55 8.01
N ILE A 12 -12.70 -22.96 8.03
CA ILE A 12 -12.41 -21.66 8.64
C ILE A 12 -12.26 -20.67 7.50
N SER A 13 -13.11 -19.64 7.48
CA SER A 13 -12.95 -18.52 6.56
C SER A 13 -11.70 -17.72 6.91
N ILE A 14 -10.88 -17.40 5.92
CA ILE A 14 -9.68 -16.59 6.07
C ILE A 14 -9.93 -15.26 5.38
N ASP A 15 -10.02 -14.19 6.19
CA ASP A 15 -10.15 -12.84 5.67
C ASP A 15 -8.79 -12.30 5.23
N LYS A 16 -8.76 -11.57 4.11
CA LYS A 16 -7.56 -10.89 3.63
C LYS A 16 -7.41 -9.57 4.36
N SER A 17 -6.46 -9.47 5.27
CA SER A 17 -6.12 -8.23 5.99
C SER A 17 -5.40 -7.22 5.10
N ILE A 18 -4.63 -7.71 4.14
CA ILE A 18 -3.86 -6.90 3.18
C ILE A 18 -3.76 -7.65 1.85
N GLU A 19 -3.84 -6.92 0.74
CA GLU A 19 -3.67 -7.47 -0.60
C GLU A 19 -2.88 -6.51 -1.48
N ILE A 20 -1.65 -6.89 -1.84
CA ILE A 20 -0.87 -6.20 -2.86
C ILE A 20 -1.41 -6.61 -4.23
N ILE A 21 -1.88 -5.65 -5.00
CA ILE A 21 -2.49 -5.87 -6.31
C ILE A 21 -1.44 -5.91 -7.41
N SER A 22 -0.45 -5.02 -7.32
CA SER A 22 0.62 -4.91 -8.32
C SER A 22 1.84 -4.22 -7.74
N PHE A 23 3.01 -4.57 -8.28
CA PHE A 23 4.23 -3.80 -8.13
C PHE A 23 4.44 -2.93 -9.38
N SER A 24 4.88 -1.69 -9.19
CA SER A 24 5.19 -0.75 -10.27
C SER A 24 6.68 -0.59 -10.47
N THR A 25 7.45 -0.54 -9.38
CA THR A 25 8.90 -0.33 -9.44
C THR A 25 9.62 -1.15 -8.38
N PHE A 26 10.88 -1.48 -8.67
CA PHE A 26 11.88 -1.91 -7.70
C PHE A 26 13.21 -1.25 -8.06
N TYR A 27 13.78 -0.46 -7.15
CA TYR A 27 15.07 0.18 -7.32
C TYR A 27 16.02 -0.17 -6.18
N ILE A 28 17.27 -0.43 -6.53
CA ILE A 28 18.38 -0.60 -5.58
C ILE A 28 19.39 0.47 -5.90
N TYR A 29 19.46 1.50 -5.07
CA TYR A 29 20.41 2.60 -5.24
C TYR A 29 21.59 2.44 -4.29
N ASN A 30 22.79 2.61 -4.85
CA ASN A 30 24.02 2.78 -4.09
C ASN A 30 24.49 4.20 -4.31
N PHE A 31 24.17 5.08 -3.39
CA PHE A 31 24.55 6.49 -3.47
C PHE A 31 25.97 6.67 -2.96
N VAL A 32 26.89 6.96 -3.87
CA VAL A 32 28.32 7.22 -3.55
C VAL A 32 28.65 8.72 -3.49
N SER A 33 27.71 9.56 -3.85
CA SER A 33 27.85 11.02 -3.88
C SER A 33 26.53 11.69 -3.56
N SER A 34 26.54 13.02 -3.40
CA SER A 34 25.32 13.80 -3.14
C SER A 34 24.29 13.64 -4.26
N TYR A 35 23.09 13.27 -3.88
CA TYR A 35 21.90 13.17 -4.74
C TYR A 35 20.77 14.02 -4.13
N ASP A 36 20.10 14.78 -4.97
CA ASP A 36 18.89 15.53 -4.60
C ASP A 36 17.82 15.27 -5.67
N GLY A 37 16.84 14.42 -5.31
CA GLY A 37 15.78 13.98 -6.19
C GLY A 37 14.83 15.10 -6.60
N ARG A 38 13.99 14.84 -7.60
CA ARG A 38 12.90 15.74 -7.97
C ARG A 38 11.66 15.43 -7.15
N PHE A 39 10.84 16.46 -6.90
CA PHE A 39 9.53 16.23 -6.30
C PHE A 39 8.63 15.47 -7.27
N GLU A 40 7.98 14.44 -6.75
CA GLU A 40 6.99 13.64 -7.44
C GLU A 40 5.77 13.39 -6.55
N ALA A 41 4.66 12.99 -7.18
CA ALA A 41 3.45 12.56 -6.51
C ALA A 41 2.72 11.58 -7.44
N HIS A 42 2.41 10.41 -6.95
CA HIS A 42 1.73 9.38 -7.73
C HIS A 42 0.70 8.60 -6.89
N LYS A 43 -0.15 7.81 -7.57
CA LYS A 43 -1.22 7.05 -6.93
C LYS A 43 -0.70 5.87 -6.08
N GLN A 44 0.42 5.28 -6.50
CA GLN A 44 0.99 4.12 -5.84
C GLN A 44 1.55 4.49 -4.47
N LEU A 45 1.49 3.56 -3.55
CA LEU A 45 2.28 3.59 -2.33
C LEU A 45 3.76 3.44 -2.69
N GLU A 46 4.64 4.09 -1.94
CA GLU A 46 6.06 3.92 -2.12
C GLU A 46 6.76 3.64 -0.80
N LEU A 47 7.45 2.52 -0.73
CA LEU A 47 8.27 2.14 0.41
C LEU A 47 9.74 2.44 0.09
N ILE A 48 10.36 3.26 0.93
CA ILE A 48 11.80 3.50 0.95
C ILE A 48 12.38 2.79 2.18
N TYR A 49 13.39 1.95 1.99
CA TYR A 49 14.10 1.25 3.07
C TYR A 49 15.60 1.48 2.97
N VAL A 50 16.24 1.84 4.07
CA VAL A 50 17.69 2.06 4.14
C VAL A 50 18.38 0.78 4.58
N ALA A 51 19.01 0.11 3.62
CA ALA A 51 19.79 -1.12 3.87
C ALA A 51 21.16 -0.81 4.48
N GLU A 52 21.80 0.33 4.09
CA GLU A 52 23.08 0.77 4.63
C GLU A 52 23.15 2.31 4.64
N GLY A 53 23.85 2.85 5.65
CA GLY A 53 24.07 4.30 5.77
C GLY A 53 22.87 5.08 6.29
N GLU A 54 22.73 6.32 5.81
CA GLU A 54 21.64 7.24 6.14
C GLU A 54 21.09 7.87 4.86
N HIS A 55 19.78 8.07 4.81
CA HIS A 55 19.09 8.67 3.67
C HIS A 55 17.98 9.62 4.15
N ALA A 56 17.70 10.70 3.43
CA ALA A 56 16.64 11.62 3.77
C ALA A 56 15.48 11.51 2.79
N VAL A 57 14.27 11.55 3.32
CA VAL A 57 13.04 11.72 2.55
C VAL A 57 12.39 13.04 2.92
N ILE A 58 11.88 13.75 1.93
CA ILE A 58 11.06 14.95 2.12
C ILE A 58 9.65 14.58 1.70
N ASN A 59 8.71 14.63 2.63
CA ASN A 59 7.31 14.26 2.40
C ASN A 59 6.40 15.40 2.83
N ASN A 60 5.58 15.91 1.92
CA ASN A 60 4.69 17.05 2.14
C ASN A 60 5.41 18.27 2.79
N GLY A 61 6.64 18.53 2.34
CA GLY A 61 7.49 19.65 2.82
C GLY A 61 8.21 19.39 4.14
N LYS A 62 8.05 18.24 4.78
CA LYS A 62 8.77 17.86 6.00
C LYS A 62 9.87 16.86 5.70
N GLU A 63 11.07 17.10 6.23
CA GLU A 63 12.24 16.23 6.07
C GLU A 63 12.32 15.21 7.20
N TYR A 64 12.65 13.96 6.81
CA TYR A 64 12.88 12.83 7.71
C TYR A 64 14.22 12.19 7.35
N ILE A 65 15.05 11.92 8.34
CA ILE A 65 16.32 11.21 8.16
C ILE A 65 16.13 9.75 8.58
N LEU A 66 16.32 8.84 7.64
CA LEU A 66 16.27 7.41 7.83
C LEU A 66 17.67 6.87 8.04
N LYS A 67 17.81 5.94 8.98
CA LYS A 67 19.05 5.22 9.26
C LYS A 67 18.92 3.76 8.80
N LYS A 68 20.06 3.05 8.73
CA LYS A 68 20.07 1.62 8.45
C LYS A 68 19.00 0.87 9.25
N GLY A 69 18.23 0.03 8.56
CA GLY A 69 17.13 -0.74 9.13
C GLY A 69 15.83 0.05 9.33
N GLN A 70 15.78 1.29 8.84
CA GLN A 70 14.57 2.11 8.88
C GLN A 70 13.98 2.27 7.48
N ALA A 71 12.66 2.45 7.45
CA ALA A 71 11.87 2.65 6.25
C ALA A 71 10.92 3.85 6.40
N PHE A 72 10.39 4.29 5.27
CA PHE A 72 9.33 5.28 5.17
C PHE A 72 8.33 4.82 4.12
N LEU A 73 7.04 4.83 4.45
CA LEU A 73 5.97 4.48 3.51
C LEU A 73 5.22 5.75 3.13
N HIS A 74 5.46 6.24 1.92
CA HIS A 74 4.73 7.37 1.37
C HIS A 74 3.28 6.98 1.11
N SER A 75 2.35 7.82 1.59
CA SER A 75 0.94 7.70 1.28
C SER A 75 0.67 8.05 -0.20
N PRO A 76 -0.40 7.52 -0.79
CA PRO A 76 -0.78 7.87 -2.16
C PRO A 76 -0.92 9.38 -2.34
N PHE A 77 -0.41 9.91 -3.46
CA PHE A 77 -0.45 11.33 -3.83
C PHE A 77 0.28 12.29 -2.88
N SER A 78 1.01 11.81 -1.88
CA SER A 78 1.90 12.69 -1.11
C SER A 78 2.97 13.26 -2.03
N THR A 79 3.26 14.55 -1.86
CA THR A 79 4.38 15.18 -2.58
C THR A 79 5.68 14.83 -1.88
N HIS A 80 6.54 14.09 -2.54
CA HIS A 80 7.76 13.58 -1.93
C HIS A 80 8.96 13.66 -2.86
N LYS A 81 10.13 13.63 -2.27
CA LYS A 81 11.43 13.36 -2.91
C LYS A 81 12.38 12.75 -1.90
N ASP A 82 13.38 12.10 -2.40
CA ASP A 82 14.49 11.60 -1.59
C ASP A 82 15.80 12.31 -1.90
N LYS A 83 16.72 12.31 -0.95
CA LYS A 83 18.07 12.86 -1.11
C LYS A 83 19.07 12.13 -0.20
N THR A 84 20.33 12.14 -0.60
CA THR A 84 21.42 11.65 0.26
C THR A 84 21.67 12.60 1.42
N VAL A 85 21.93 12.05 2.60
CA VAL A 85 22.42 12.80 3.78
C VAL A 85 23.95 12.74 3.82
N LYS A 86 24.49 11.56 3.56
CA LYS A 86 25.92 11.25 3.53
C LYS A 86 26.22 10.32 2.37
N ASP A 87 27.46 10.31 1.92
CA ASP A 87 27.94 9.35 0.95
C ASP A 87 27.84 7.92 1.48
N ASN A 88 27.74 6.97 0.53
CA ASN A 88 27.67 5.52 0.81
C ASN A 88 26.39 5.07 1.54
N SER A 89 25.22 5.46 1.05
CA SER A 89 23.97 4.84 1.46
C SER A 89 23.47 3.83 0.42
N LYS A 90 22.92 2.71 0.90
CA LYS A 90 22.21 1.72 0.08
C LYS A 90 20.73 1.76 0.42
N VAL A 91 19.92 2.04 -0.58
CA VAL A 91 18.49 2.29 -0.43
C VAL A 91 17.69 1.38 -1.37
N TYR A 92 16.64 0.79 -0.84
CA TYR A 92 15.66 0.02 -1.60
C TYR A 92 14.37 0.83 -1.73
N ILE A 93 13.86 0.97 -2.94
CA ILE A 93 12.62 1.69 -3.23
C ILE A 93 11.69 0.79 -4.03
N THR A 94 10.45 0.66 -3.60
CA THR A 94 9.41 -0.07 -4.34
C THR A 94 8.09 0.68 -4.28
N SER A 95 7.49 0.87 -5.45
CA SER A 95 6.15 1.42 -5.57
C SER A 95 5.16 0.30 -5.92
N PHE A 96 4.00 0.30 -5.27
CA PHE A 96 3.01 -0.76 -5.41
C PHE A 96 1.59 -0.27 -5.17
N SER A 97 0.60 -1.03 -5.64
CA SER A 97 -0.81 -0.83 -5.33
C SER A 97 -1.26 -1.88 -4.31
N CYS A 98 -1.96 -1.44 -3.28
CA CYS A 98 -2.38 -2.30 -2.18
C CYS A 98 -3.78 -1.94 -1.70
N VAL A 99 -4.52 -2.94 -1.23
CA VAL A 99 -5.79 -2.79 -0.52
C VAL A 99 -5.61 -3.27 0.90
N SER A 100 -5.82 -2.40 1.87
CA SER A 100 -5.82 -2.71 3.30
C SER A 100 -6.46 -1.56 4.06
N ASN A 101 -7.24 -1.88 5.09
CA ASN A 101 -7.83 -0.90 6.00
C ASN A 101 -6.83 -0.41 7.05
N ASP A 102 -5.84 -1.23 7.37
CA ASP A 102 -4.94 -1.01 8.51
C ASP A 102 -3.58 -0.41 8.08
N LEU A 103 -3.25 -0.53 6.78
CA LEU A 103 -1.97 -0.03 6.26
C LEU A 103 -1.73 1.48 6.51
N PRO A 104 -2.76 2.36 6.50
CA PRO A 104 -2.57 3.78 6.79
C PRO A 104 -1.91 4.09 8.14
N ILE A 105 -1.93 3.17 9.11
CA ILE A 105 -1.20 3.32 10.37
C ILE A 105 0.31 3.49 10.18
N LEU A 106 0.84 3.03 9.04
CA LEU A 106 2.28 3.08 8.69
C LEU A 106 2.64 4.28 7.81
N PHE A 107 1.67 5.08 7.34
CA PHE A 107 1.93 6.16 6.37
C PHE A 107 2.68 7.33 6.98
N ASP A 108 3.56 7.92 6.16
CA ASP A 108 4.20 9.21 6.35
C ASP A 108 4.99 9.34 7.67
N LYS A 109 5.58 8.24 8.11
CA LYS A 109 6.41 8.15 9.31
C LYS A 109 7.63 7.27 9.14
N VAL A 110 8.62 7.47 10.01
CA VAL A 110 9.78 6.58 10.11
C VAL A 110 9.38 5.28 10.80
N ILE A 111 9.67 4.16 10.15
CA ILE A 111 9.36 2.82 10.61
C ILE A 111 10.69 2.10 10.87
N SER A 112 10.90 1.57 12.07
CA SER A 112 12.08 0.77 12.39
C SER A 112 11.78 -0.71 12.20
N PHE A 113 12.56 -1.39 11.37
CA PHE A 113 12.41 -2.82 11.09
C PHE A 113 13.24 -3.65 12.09
N ASN A 114 12.63 -4.65 12.66
CA ASN A 114 13.34 -5.67 13.43
C ASN A 114 14.14 -6.59 12.50
N LYS A 115 14.89 -7.57 13.04
CA LYS A 115 15.76 -8.45 12.25
C LYS A 115 15.00 -9.33 11.25
N GLU A 116 13.81 -9.79 11.61
CA GLU A 116 12.97 -10.61 10.74
C GLU A 116 12.42 -9.78 9.58
N GLU A 117 11.91 -8.60 9.85
CA GLU A 117 11.41 -7.64 8.85
C GLU A 117 12.52 -7.19 7.88
N GLN A 118 13.74 -6.94 8.40
CA GLN A 118 14.92 -6.67 7.59
C GLN A 118 15.29 -7.86 6.70
N PHE A 119 15.18 -9.08 7.20
CA PHE A 119 15.42 -10.29 6.42
C PHE A 119 14.41 -10.41 5.27
N ILE A 120 13.12 -10.23 5.55
CA ILE A 120 12.05 -10.32 4.55
C ILE A 120 12.27 -9.29 3.42
N ILE A 121 12.51 -8.02 3.75
CA ILE A 121 12.70 -6.98 2.73
C ILE A 121 13.95 -7.23 1.89
N ASN A 122 15.04 -7.69 2.49
CA ASN A 122 16.26 -8.04 1.76
C ASN A 122 16.00 -9.15 0.75
N GLU A 123 15.32 -10.25 1.14
CA GLU A 123 14.96 -11.33 0.22
C GLU A 123 14.12 -10.85 -0.95
N VAL A 124 13.12 -9.98 -0.72
CA VAL A 124 12.28 -9.41 -1.78
C VAL A 124 13.14 -8.66 -2.80
N PHE A 125 14.08 -7.85 -2.33
CA PHE A 125 14.96 -7.08 -3.21
C PHE A 125 16.05 -7.92 -3.88
N GLU A 126 16.49 -9.02 -3.26
CA GLU A 126 17.35 -10.02 -3.92
C GLU A 126 16.62 -10.71 -5.08
N TYR A 127 15.35 -11.08 -4.90
CA TYR A 127 14.54 -11.62 -6.00
C TYR A 127 14.30 -10.58 -7.09
N ALA A 128 14.00 -9.33 -6.72
CA ALA A 128 13.84 -8.25 -7.68
C ALA A 128 15.13 -8.04 -8.50
N ALA A 129 16.28 -7.93 -7.85
CA ALA A 129 17.58 -7.78 -8.52
C ALA A 129 17.91 -8.94 -9.48
N LYS A 130 17.49 -10.15 -9.12
CA LYS A 130 17.78 -11.35 -9.90
C LYS A 130 16.85 -11.57 -11.08
N TYR A 131 15.57 -11.21 -10.93
CA TYR A 131 14.50 -11.59 -11.88
C TYR A 131 13.82 -10.43 -12.58
N LEU A 132 14.02 -9.20 -12.10
CA LEU A 132 13.57 -7.99 -12.77
C LEU A 132 14.79 -7.27 -13.37
N TYR A 133 14.70 -6.88 -14.65
CA TYR A 133 15.64 -5.91 -15.18
C TYR A 133 15.26 -4.55 -14.59
N LEU A 134 16.09 -4.08 -13.66
CA LEU A 134 16.01 -2.73 -13.13
C LEU A 134 16.66 -1.83 -14.19
N GLU A 135 15.88 -1.44 -15.19
CA GLU A 135 16.35 -0.47 -16.18
C GLU A 135 16.65 0.87 -15.49
N ASP A 136 17.66 1.57 -16.02
CA ASP A 136 18.13 2.87 -15.53
C ASP A 136 16.95 3.85 -15.28
N ILE A 137 17.12 4.70 -14.29
CA ILE A 137 16.18 5.77 -13.88
C ILE A 137 15.61 6.58 -15.06
N TYR A 138 16.36 6.69 -16.17
CA TYR A 138 15.94 7.37 -17.40
C TYR A 138 14.83 6.66 -18.17
N THR A 139 14.69 5.34 -18.03
CA THR A 139 13.65 4.57 -18.71
C THR A 139 12.29 4.60 -17.98
N TYR A 140 12.27 4.83 -16.68
CA TYR A 140 11.04 5.01 -15.91
C TYR A 140 10.22 6.21 -16.42
N TYR A 141 10.87 7.35 -16.70
CA TYR A 141 10.20 8.53 -17.25
C TYR A 141 9.76 8.36 -18.71
N SER A 142 10.18 7.30 -19.39
CA SER A 142 9.77 6.99 -20.77
C SER A 142 8.47 6.16 -20.86
N GLY A 143 7.86 5.79 -19.73
CA GLY A 143 6.61 5.01 -19.67
C GLY A 143 6.75 3.56 -20.12
N LYS A 144 7.97 3.02 -20.17
CA LYS A 144 8.20 1.60 -20.48
C LYS A 144 7.97 0.75 -19.24
N ASN A 145 7.25 -0.35 -19.41
CA ASN A 145 7.07 -1.35 -18.35
C ASN A 145 8.41 -1.99 -17.98
N PRO A 146 8.63 -2.35 -16.68
CA PRO A 146 9.80 -3.12 -16.29
C PRO A 146 9.91 -4.40 -17.13
N VAL A 147 11.07 -4.64 -17.72
CA VAL A 147 11.32 -5.82 -18.55
C VAL A 147 11.61 -7.00 -17.63
N MET A 148 10.80 -8.06 -17.73
CA MET A 148 11.03 -9.29 -17.00
C MET A 148 12.12 -10.13 -17.64
N ASN A 149 12.95 -10.77 -16.82
CA ASN A 149 13.91 -11.76 -17.29
C ASN A 149 13.16 -12.96 -17.93
N LYS A 150 13.67 -13.50 -19.03
CA LYS A 150 13.04 -14.63 -19.75
C LYS A 150 12.99 -15.91 -18.92
N ASN A 151 13.82 -16.07 -17.89
CA ASN A 151 13.97 -17.26 -17.05
C ASN A 151 13.47 -17.01 -15.61
N VAL A 152 12.28 -16.48 -15.46
CA VAL A 152 11.67 -16.25 -14.15
C VAL A 152 11.12 -17.58 -13.60
N PRO A 153 11.52 -18.03 -12.38
CA PRO A 153 10.95 -19.22 -11.76
C PRO A 153 9.45 -19.11 -11.56
N TYR A 154 8.76 -20.26 -11.67
CA TYR A 154 7.33 -20.32 -11.40
C TYR A 154 7.00 -19.74 -10.01
N GLY A 155 6.03 -18.84 -9.95
CA GLY A 155 5.50 -18.28 -8.72
C GLY A 155 6.39 -17.25 -8.02
N ILE A 156 7.52 -16.79 -8.58
CA ILE A 156 8.42 -15.87 -7.88
C ILE A 156 7.74 -14.56 -7.48
N PHE A 157 6.90 -13.99 -8.37
CA PHE A 157 6.16 -12.76 -8.05
C PHE A 157 5.12 -12.98 -6.95
N GLN A 158 4.51 -14.17 -6.91
CA GLN A 158 3.62 -14.54 -5.80
C GLN A 158 4.39 -14.66 -4.49
N ILE A 159 5.61 -15.18 -4.51
CA ILE A 159 6.49 -15.26 -3.34
C ILE A 159 6.85 -13.85 -2.87
N MET A 160 7.28 -12.97 -3.77
CA MET A 160 7.60 -11.56 -3.45
C MET A 160 6.38 -10.85 -2.85
N LYS A 161 5.21 -11.01 -3.46
CA LYS A 161 3.94 -10.47 -2.97
C LYS A 161 3.66 -10.96 -1.54
N ASN A 162 3.66 -12.28 -1.32
CA ASN A 162 3.36 -12.86 -0.02
C ASN A 162 4.35 -12.41 1.06
N LYS A 163 5.64 -12.26 0.72
CA LYS A 163 6.65 -11.74 1.63
C LYS A 163 6.40 -10.27 2.01
N MET A 164 6.05 -9.43 1.05
CA MET A 164 5.70 -8.04 1.32
C MET A 164 4.41 -7.93 2.16
N GLU A 165 3.40 -8.75 1.88
CA GLU A 165 2.18 -8.80 2.69
C GLU A 165 2.50 -9.24 4.13
N LEU A 166 3.32 -10.28 4.30
CA LEU A 166 3.78 -10.72 5.63
C LEU A 166 4.53 -9.60 6.36
N LEU A 167 5.43 -8.89 5.68
CA LEU A 167 6.14 -7.74 6.24
C LEU A 167 5.17 -6.69 6.79
N PHE A 168 4.19 -6.29 5.99
CA PHE A 168 3.21 -5.29 6.43
C PHE A 168 2.31 -5.79 7.55
N ILE A 169 1.90 -7.07 7.54
CA ILE A 169 1.13 -7.67 8.64
C ILE A 169 1.93 -7.59 9.95
N ASN A 170 3.22 -7.94 9.91
CA ASN A 170 4.09 -7.88 11.10
C ASN A 170 4.23 -6.44 11.62
N LEU A 171 4.47 -5.48 10.72
CA LEU A 171 4.59 -4.07 11.06
C LEU A 171 3.30 -3.52 11.67
N ILE A 172 2.14 -3.77 11.05
CA ILE A 172 0.84 -3.32 11.55
C ILE A 172 0.56 -3.94 12.92
N SER A 173 0.83 -5.23 13.08
CA SER A 173 0.64 -5.93 14.36
C SER A 173 1.49 -5.34 15.47
N SER A 174 2.77 -5.06 15.19
CA SER A 174 3.70 -4.44 16.15
C SER A 174 3.26 -3.02 16.54
N TYR A 175 2.85 -2.21 15.56
CA TYR A 175 2.33 -0.86 15.81
C TYR A 175 1.04 -0.85 16.61
N SER A 176 0.13 -1.77 16.32
CA SER A 176 -1.14 -1.88 17.04
C SER A 176 -0.96 -2.33 18.48
N GLN A 177 0.02 -3.18 18.77
CA GLN A 177 0.34 -3.61 20.13
C GLN A 177 0.98 -2.51 20.96
N ASN A 178 1.94 -1.78 20.38
CA ASN A 178 2.63 -0.69 21.05
C ASN A 178 1.67 0.49 21.38
N ASN A 179 0.73 0.78 20.48
CA ASN A 179 -0.26 1.83 20.71
C ASN A 179 -1.35 1.48 21.72
N LYS A 180 -1.55 0.19 22.05
CA LYS A 180 -2.46 -0.19 23.16
C LYS A 180 -1.90 0.18 24.55
N ASN A 181 -0.60 0.40 24.66
CA ASN A 181 0.08 0.83 25.88
C ASN A 181 0.23 2.36 26.02
N GLU A 182 -0.02 3.10 24.96
CA GLU A 182 -0.12 4.55 24.95
C GLU A 182 -1.54 4.94 24.55
N ASP A 183 -2.36 5.38 25.50
CA ASP A 183 -3.72 5.93 25.28
C ASP A 183 -3.69 7.28 24.49
N THR A 184 -2.81 7.41 23.50
CA THR A 184 -2.69 8.56 22.61
C THR A 184 -2.65 8.15 21.16
N LEU A 185 -3.74 7.49 20.68
CA LEU A 185 -4.14 7.70 19.29
C LEU A 185 -4.42 9.20 19.17
N THR A 186 -3.62 9.91 18.40
CA THR A 186 -3.96 11.29 18.05
C THR A 186 -5.37 11.26 17.47
N SER A 187 -6.24 12.17 17.87
CA SER A 187 -7.66 12.21 17.43
C SER A 187 -7.79 12.18 15.90
N GLY A 188 -6.72 12.52 15.19
CA GLY A 188 -6.62 12.48 13.75
C GLY A 188 -6.52 11.07 13.14
N ASP A 189 -5.76 10.16 13.72
CA ASP A 189 -5.62 8.79 13.24
C ASP A 189 -6.94 8.04 13.41
N LYS A 190 -7.65 8.28 14.52
CA LYS A 190 -8.97 7.71 14.77
C LYS A 190 -10.00 8.18 13.73
N LEU A 191 -10.09 9.46 13.45
CA LEU A 191 -11.04 10.00 12.47
C LEU A 191 -10.78 9.45 11.06
N THR A 192 -9.53 9.34 10.64
CA THR A 192 -9.17 8.74 9.34
C THR A 192 -9.63 7.29 9.26
N ASN A 193 -9.39 6.49 10.29
CA ASN A 193 -9.82 5.10 10.37
C ASN A 193 -11.35 4.97 10.37
N ASP A 194 -12.05 5.83 11.10
CA ASP A 194 -13.50 5.84 11.14
C ASP A 194 -14.07 6.15 9.74
N ILE A 195 -13.51 7.12 9.01
CA ILE A 195 -13.89 7.40 7.62
C ILE A 195 -13.67 6.18 6.72
N ILE A 196 -12.49 5.54 6.80
CA ILE A 196 -12.16 4.34 6.01
C ILE A 196 -13.15 3.21 6.31
N ASN A 197 -13.49 2.98 7.57
CA ASN A 197 -14.46 1.96 8.00
C ASN A 197 -15.85 2.22 7.40
N ILE A 198 -16.31 3.48 7.40
CA ILE A 198 -17.58 3.86 6.79
C ILE A 198 -17.54 3.60 5.28
N LEU A 199 -16.48 4.01 4.59
CA LEU A 199 -16.31 3.79 3.15
C LEU A 199 -16.35 2.31 2.78
N ASN A 200 -15.72 1.45 3.57
CA ASN A 200 -15.75 0.01 3.36
C ASN A 200 -17.15 -0.59 3.50
N ARG A 201 -17.92 -0.13 4.49
CA ARG A 201 -19.33 -0.55 4.64
C ARG A 201 -20.21 -0.05 3.50
N MET A 202 -19.86 1.09 2.92
CA MET A 202 -20.61 1.74 1.85
C MET A 202 -20.21 1.29 0.44
N LYS A 203 -19.20 0.45 0.25
CA LYS A 203 -18.65 0.13 -1.08
C LYS A 203 -19.66 -0.40 -2.10
N SER A 204 -20.76 -1.03 -1.64
CA SER A 204 -21.88 -1.46 -2.48
C SER A 204 -23.00 -0.41 -2.62
N ASN A 205 -22.81 0.79 -2.07
CA ASN A 205 -23.79 1.87 -2.10
C ASN A 205 -23.32 3.03 -2.99
N LYS A 206 -24.17 4.05 -3.16
CA LYS A 206 -23.73 5.33 -3.75
C LYS A 206 -22.87 6.09 -2.76
N PHE A 207 -21.86 6.78 -3.29
CA PHE A 207 -21.04 7.70 -2.47
C PHE A 207 -21.89 8.82 -1.89
N SER A 208 -21.79 9.04 -0.60
CA SER A 208 -22.43 10.16 0.08
C SER A 208 -21.52 10.73 1.15
N LEU A 209 -21.00 11.92 0.89
CA LEU A 209 -20.20 12.67 1.85
C LEU A 209 -21.04 13.17 3.03
N ASP A 210 -22.35 13.40 2.80
CA ASP A 210 -23.29 13.80 3.84
C ASP A 210 -23.41 12.70 4.91
N LEU A 211 -23.62 11.45 4.50
CA LEU A 211 -23.73 10.33 5.43
C LEU A 211 -22.45 10.17 6.29
N ILE A 212 -21.28 10.34 5.69
CA ILE A 212 -20.03 10.24 6.43
C ILE A 212 -19.88 11.38 7.44
N ALA A 213 -20.21 12.60 7.04
CA ALA A 213 -20.13 13.76 7.88
C ALA A 213 -21.12 13.69 9.07
N ASP A 214 -22.35 13.26 8.78
CA ASP A 214 -23.41 13.11 9.79
C ASP A 214 -23.07 11.99 10.79
N GLU A 215 -22.62 10.82 10.32
CA GLU A 215 -22.26 9.70 11.20
C GLU A 215 -21.10 10.05 12.14
N LEU A 216 -20.14 10.83 11.66
CA LEU A 216 -18.96 11.22 12.44
C LEU A 216 -19.16 12.52 13.24
N ASN A 217 -20.29 13.23 13.05
CA ASN A 217 -20.55 14.54 13.64
C ASN A 217 -19.48 15.61 13.34
N TYR A 218 -18.95 15.61 12.11
CA TYR A 218 -18.00 16.59 11.62
C TYR A 218 -18.53 17.31 10.37
N SER A 219 -18.02 18.52 10.11
CA SER A 219 -18.33 19.20 8.84
C SER A 219 -17.64 18.50 7.66
N LYS A 220 -18.31 18.49 6.48
CA LYS A 220 -17.75 17.94 5.23
C LYS A 220 -16.37 18.52 4.91
N ASN A 221 -16.22 19.84 5.06
CA ASN A 221 -14.95 20.52 4.78
C ASN A 221 -13.84 20.01 5.69
N TYR A 222 -14.14 19.77 6.96
CA TYR A 222 -13.18 19.26 7.92
C TYR A 222 -12.75 17.84 7.57
N ILE A 223 -13.70 16.92 7.36
CA ILE A 223 -13.37 15.52 7.03
C ILE A 223 -12.63 15.40 5.70
N CYS A 224 -13.02 16.16 4.67
CA CYS A 224 -12.31 16.17 3.39
C CYS A 224 -10.87 16.65 3.51
N ARG A 225 -10.65 17.77 4.23
CA ARG A 225 -9.31 18.30 4.45
C ARG A 225 -8.46 17.35 5.29
N HIS A 226 -9.05 16.84 6.37
CA HIS A 226 -8.39 15.92 7.28
C HIS A 226 -7.98 14.63 6.56
N PHE A 227 -8.93 13.99 5.85
CA PHE A 227 -8.67 12.76 5.11
C PHE A 227 -7.60 12.96 4.03
N LYS A 228 -7.69 14.05 3.25
CA LYS A 228 -6.71 14.36 2.22
C LYS A 228 -5.31 14.59 2.79
N LEU A 229 -5.19 15.20 3.97
CA LEU A 229 -3.90 15.40 4.65
C LEU A 229 -3.30 14.09 5.18
N ASN A 230 -4.13 13.14 5.63
CA ASN A 230 -3.65 11.90 6.24
C ASN A 230 -3.55 10.73 5.24
N VAL A 231 -4.37 10.72 4.19
CA VAL A 231 -4.42 9.61 3.21
C VAL A 231 -3.83 10.02 1.85
N GLY A 232 -3.65 11.32 1.62
CA GLY A 232 -3.06 11.85 0.39
C GLY A 232 -4.05 12.00 -0.77
N CYS A 233 -5.23 11.38 -0.73
CA CYS A 233 -6.25 11.47 -1.78
C CYS A 233 -7.60 11.98 -1.21
N THR A 234 -8.55 12.32 -2.09
CA THR A 234 -9.89 12.70 -1.65
C THR A 234 -10.69 11.47 -1.19
N ILE A 235 -11.67 11.69 -0.27
CA ILE A 235 -12.56 10.62 0.20
C ILE A 235 -13.28 9.93 -0.97
N SER A 236 -13.76 10.70 -1.96
CA SER A 236 -14.42 10.13 -3.13
C SER A 236 -13.47 9.29 -3.98
N GLN A 237 -12.24 9.75 -4.18
CA GLN A 237 -11.25 8.99 -4.94
C GLN A 237 -10.90 7.66 -4.26
N PHE A 238 -10.68 7.69 -2.96
CA PHE A 238 -10.44 6.49 -2.15
C PHE A 238 -11.64 5.52 -2.23
N PHE A 239 -12.87 6.04 -2.15
CA PHE A 239 -14.08 5.23 -2.27
C PHE A 239 -14.20 4.52 -3.63
N TYR A 240 -13.94 5.23 -4.73
CA TYR A 240 -13.97 4.61 -6.06
C TYR A 240 -12.85 3.58 -6.23
N ASP A 241 -11.67 3.81 -5.67
CA ASP A 241 -10.60 2.83 -5.67
C ASP A 241 -10.97 1.54 -4.92
N LEU A 242 -11.68 1.65 -3.78
CA LEU A 242 -12.24 0.50 -3.07
C LEU A 242 -13.27 -0.26 -3.93
N LYS A 243 -14.17 0.45 -4.63
CA LYS A 243 -15.14 -0.18 -5.53
C LYS A 243 -14.46 -0.93 -6.67
N ILE A 244 -13.44 -0.34 -7.30
CA ILE A 244 -12.68 -0.99 -8.38
C ILE A 244 -11.93 -2.22 -7.87
N ALA A 245 -11.38 -2.18 -6.66
CA ALA A 245 -10.75 -3.35 -6.05
C ALA A 245 -11.76 -4.48 -5.84
N GLU A 246 -12.95 -4.17 -5.30
CA GLU A 246 -14.02 -5.15 -5.12
C GLU A 246 -14.53 -5.70 -6.46
N ALA A 247 -14.66 -4.85 -7.46
CA ALA A 247 -15.06 -5.25 -8.80
C ALA A 247 -14.08 -6.25 -9.43
N LYS A 248 -12.78 -5.99 -9.32
CA LYS A 248 -11.75 -6.94 -9.79
C LYS A 248 -11.85 -8.29 -9.09
N LYS A 249 -12.15 -8.30 -7.80
CA LYS A 249 -12.37 -9.51 -7.02
C LYS A 249 -13.59 -10.28 -7.55
N LEU A 250 -14.72 -9.60 -7.74
CA LEU A 250 -15.95 -10.22 -8.26
C LEU A 250 -15.78 -10.79 -9.66
N ILE A 251 -15.00 -10.15 -10.53
CA ILE A 251 -14.66 -10.66 -11.88
C ILE A 251 -13.92 -12.01 -11.80
N ILE A 252 -13.05 -12.16 -10.79
CA ILE A 252 -12.21 -13.37 -10.67
C ILE A 252 -12.95 -14.48 -9.92
N GLU A 253 -13.75 -14.13 -8.91
CA GLU A 253 -14.36 -15.08 -7.96
C GLU A 253 -15.78 -15.49 -8.32
N THR A 254 -16.42 -14.85 -9.31
CA THR A 254 -17.83 -15.11 -9.68
C THR A 254 -18.01 -15.17 -11.19
N ASP A 255 -19.12 -15.80 -11.63
CA ASP A 255 -19.55 -15.83 -13.04
C ASP A 255 -20.39 -14.60 -13.42
N ASN A 256 -20.43 -13.56 -12.60
CA ASN A 256 -21.19 -12.36 -12.87
C ASN A 256 -20.66 -11.60 -14.10
N SER A 257 -21.55 -11.19 -14.98
CA SER A 257 -21.19 -10.29 -16.08
C SER A 257 -20.76 -8.90 -15.55
N ILE A 258 -20.03 -8.16 -16.36
CA ILE A 258 -19.61 -6.78 -16.05
C ILE A 258 -20.81 -5.90 -15.69
N ASN A 259 -21.95 -6.04 -16.37
CA ASN A 259 -23.17 -5.30 -16.05
C ASN A 259 -23.67 -5.67 -14.65
N GLN A 260 -23.74 -6.95 -14.31
CA GLN A 260 -24.17 -7.38 -12.98
C GLN A 260 -23.23 -6.88 -11.88
N ILE A 261 -21.90 -6.89 -12.10
CA ILE A 261 -20.95 -6.37 -11.14
C ILE A 261 -21.09 -4.86 -11.00
N SER A 262 -21.29 -4.13 -12.09
CA SER A 262 -21.57 -2.70 -12.06
C SER A 262 -22.81 -2.36 -11.23
N ASP A 263 -23.89 -3.14 -11.40
CA ASP A 263 -25.13 -2.99 -10.64
C ASP A 263 -24.95 -3.36 -9.15
N LEU A 264 -24.28 -4.47 -8.86
CA LEU A 264 -23.97 -4.91 -7.48
C LEU A 264 -23.19 -3.87 -6.68
N LEU A 265 -22.26 -3.20 -7.37
CA LEU A 265 -21.43 -2.17 -6.75
C LEU A 265 -22.02 -0.75 -6.91
N ASN A 266 -23.22 -0.61 -7.47
CA ASN A 266 -23.86 0.68 -7.66
C ASN A 266 -22.97 1.71 -8.39
N PHE A 267 -22.39 1.33 -9.53
CA PHE A 267 -21.78 2.31 -10.43
C PHE A 267 -22.88 3.05 -11.20
N GLU A 268 -22.69 4.34 -11.44
CA GLU A 268 -23.70 5.17 -12.13
C GLU A 268 -23.96 4.72 -13.57
N THR A 269 -22.93 4.24 -14.25
CA THR A 269 -23.01 3.61 -15.58
C THR A 269 -21.92 2.56 -15.73
N VAL A 270 -22.16 1.57 -16.60
CA VAL A 270 -21.14 0.56 -16.96
C VAL A 270 -19.91 1.20 -17.62
N GLN A 271 -20.05 2.38 -18.21
CA GLN A 271 -18.93 3.14 -18.79
C GLN A 271 -18.02 3.78 -17.72
N TYR A 272 -18.53 3.96 -16.51
CA TYR A 272 -17.78 4.45 -15.34
C TYR A 272 -17.03 3.31 -14.60
N PHE A 273 -17.38 2.07 -14.92
CA PHE A 273 -16.75 0.85 -14.43
C PHE A 273 -15.50 0.53 -15.25
#